data_3b2f0994ffeede42007022337303cc26
#
_entry.id   3b2f0994ffeede42007022337303cc26
#
_cell.length_a   1.000
_cell.length_b   1.000
_cell.length_c   1.000
_cell.angle_alpha   90.00
_cell.angle_beta   90.00
_cell.angle_gamma   90.00
#
_symmetry.space_group_name_H-M   'P 1'
#
loop_
_entity.id
_entity.type
_entity.pdbx_description
1 polymer ?
#
loop_
_entity_poly.entity_id
_entity_poly.type
_entity_poly.pdbx_seq_one_letter_code
_entity_poly.pdbx_strand_id
1 'polypeptide(L)'
;MRFLLLGPVEVREGERRLAPGGSKQRALLAILLLNANEVVSAERLIDGLWGEEPPATAPKMLQVFVSRLRSELAGAKVIETRAPGYVATVGPDELDILRFDELVAAGRSEMAGDPPKAAATLREALSLWRGPPLSDVSVEPFAQLAIPKLEEMHLSALEDRIDADLAAGRHHEVVAELQDLVAQHPLRERERGQLMVALYRDGRQAEALQAYRDARETLIDELGVEPSRDLQQLEAAILNQDTELDAPKPPARVPRSTVAGDIPAGAKPARRRRSVALVVGLAVLIAAVGTAAAWRHGRHGLVTVRANSVAIVDAGSGTVVDDIAVGTDPIPITISEDSAWVGCQGDHTIERISLAKRDITWTPGMSLPPTSLAYGNGSVWVGEGFAGTMARIIPASNELVEGIYPAGVVGGQIAITTSPGDLWVGLANHDLVRLDPASLQQKG
;
A
#
# COMPACT_ATOMS: atom_id res chain seq x y z
N MET A 1 -21.51 -7.13 20.68
CA MET A 1 -21.60 -6.72 19.27
C MET A 1 -20.30 -6.04 18.89
N ARG A 2 -19.82 -6.18 17.64
CA ARG A 2 -18.58 -5.49 17.20
C ARG A 2 -18.90 -4.56 16.03
N PHE A 3 -18.37 -3.37 16.09
CA PHE A 3 -18.48 -2.33 15.05
C PHE A 3 -17.10 -2.13 14.42
N LEU A 4 -17.06 -2.14 13.09
CA LEU A 4 -15.79 -2.14 12.36
C LEU A 4 -15.83 -0.99 11.34
N LEU A 5 -14.91 -0.02 11.48
CA LEU A 5 -14.78 1.16 10.62
C LEU A 5 -13.40 1.22 9.91
N LEU A 6 -12.42 0.45 10.38
CA LEU A 6 -11.09 0.36 9.78
C LEU A 6 -11.12 -0.53 8.53
N GLY A 7 -11.91 -0.14 7.54
CA GLY A 7 -12.27 -0.80 6.31
C GLY A 7 -13.70 -0.42 5.93
N PRO A 8 -14.41 -1.23 5.12
CA PRO A 8 -15.86 -1.07 4.91
C PRO A 8 -16.61 -1.12 6.25
N VAL A 9 -17.69 -0.32 6.38
CA VAL A 9 -18.49 -0.27 7.61
C VAL A 9 -19.21 -1.61 7.82
N GLU A 10 -18.85 -2.30 8.90
CA GLU A 10 -19.43 -3.60 9.25
C GLU A 10 -19.92 -3.63 10.70
N VAL A 11 -20.98 -4.39 10.90
CA VAL A 11 -21.47 -4.76 12.24
C VAL A 11 -21.46 -6.28 12.35
N ARG A 12 -20.91 -6.81 13.43
CA ARG A 12 -20.84 -8.26 13.68
C ARG A 12 -21.46 -8.62 15.03
N GLU A 13 -22.26 -9.65 15.04
CA GLU A 13 -22.77 -10.29 16.25
C GLU A 13 -22.23 -11.73 16.30
N GLY A 14 -21.16 -11.95 17.07
CA GLY A 14 -20.35 -13.17 16.94
C GLY A 14 -19.81 -13.32 15.52
N GLU A 15 -20.11 -14.45 14.88
CA GLU A 15 -19.69 -14.72 13.48
C GLU A 15 -20.67 -14.15 12.44
N ARG A 16 -21.83 -13.67 12.87
CA ARG A 16 -22.86 -13.17 11.96
C ARG A 16 -22.58 -11.73 11.58
N ARG A 17 -22.45 -11.46 10.27
CA ARG A 17 -22.43 -10.10 9.72
C ARG A 17 -23.86 -9.56 9.63
N LEU A 18 -24.09 -8.38 10.20
CA LEU A 18 -25.33 -7.63 10.08
C LEU A 18 -25.12 -6.57 8.98
N ALA A 19 -26.14 -6.36 8.14
CA ALA A 19 -26.12 -5.32 7.11
C ALA A 19 -26.84 -4.08 7.68
N PRO A 20 -26.14 -3.01 8.06
CA PRO A 20 -26.78 -1.81 8.64
C PRO A 20 -27.44 -0.93 7.57
N GLY A 21 -28.24 -1.53 6.70
CA GLY A 21 -29.05 -0.84 5.71
C GLY A 21 -28.30 -0.25 4.51
N GLY A 22 -28.88 0.78 3.88
CA GLY A 22 -28.29 1.47 2.71
C GLY A 22 -27.14 2.41 3.07
N SER A 23 -26.47 3.01 2.04
CA SER A 23 -25.29 3.89 2.21
C SER A 23 -25.49 4.97 3.27
N LYS A 24 -26.59 5.74 3.21
CA LYS A 24 -26.89 6.81 4.20
C LYS A 24 -27.08 6.28 5.63
N GLN A 25 -27.57 5.05 5.81
CA GLN A 25 -27.70 4.44 7.14
C GLN A 25 -26.34 4.00 7.68
N ARG A 26 -25.49 3.43 6.83
CA ARG A 26 -24.10 3.12 7.19
C ARG A 26 -23.31 4.37 7.50
N ALA A 27 -23.49 5.43 6.71
CA ALA A 27 -22.90 6.74 6.96
C ALA A 27 -23.32 7.32 8.32
N LEU A 28 -24.61 7.29 8.65
CA LEU A 28 -25.12 7.72 9.96
C LEU A 28 -24.49 6.92 11.10
N LEU A 29 -24.44 5.60 10.96
CA LEU A 29 -23.81 4.73 11.95
C LEU A 29 -22.33 5.08 12.12
N ALA A 30 -21.60 5.26 11.01
CA ALA A 30 -20.19 5.63 11.02
C ALA A 30 -19.96 6.98 11.72
N ILE A 31 -20.76 8.03 11.44
CA ILE A 31 -20.65 9.32 12.11
C ILE A 31 -20.84 9.17 13.62
N LEU A 32 -21.85 8.40 14.05
CA LEU A 32 -22.11 8.17 15.46
C LEU A 32 -20.99 7.38 16.15
N LEU A 33 -20.40 6.39 15.47
CA LEU A 33 -19.31 5.58 16.00
C LEU A 33 -17.97 6.31 16.01
N LEU A 34 -17.69 7.18 15.03
CA LEU A 34 -16.53 8.08 15.03
C LEU A 34 -16.57 9.09 16.18
N ASN A 35 -17.77 9.35 16.71
CA ASN A 35 -17.98 10.16 17.92
C ASN A 35 -18.56 9.28 19.05
N ALA A 36 -18.03 8.06 19.19
CA ALA A 36 -18.54 7.10 20.16
C ALA A 36 -18.56 7.68 21.58
N ASN A 37 -19.67 7.41 22.30
CA ASN A 37 -19.90 7.88 23.67
C ASN A 37 -20.12 9.40 23.83
N GLU A 38 -20.14 10.17 22.72
CA GLU A 38 -20.43 11.59 22.70
C GLU A 38 -21.77 11.87 22.01
N VAL A 39 -22.46 12.95 22.43
CA VAL A 39 -23.70 13.37 21.80
C VAL A 39 -23.41 14.14 20.52
N VAL A 40 -23.85 13.61 19.38
CA VAL A 40 -23.81 14.31 18.10
C VAL A 40 -25.14 14.98 17.83
N SER A 41 -25.16 16.30 17.63
CA SER A 41 -26.39 17.04 17.36
C SER A 41 -27.06 16.59 16.05
N ALA A 42 -28.39 16.71 15.99
CA ALA A 42 -29.13 16.38 14.77
C ALA A 42 -28.69 17.22 13.56
N GLU A 43 -28.31 18.48 13.77
CA GLU A 43 -27.78 19.39 12.77
C GLU A 43 -26.46 18.84 12.19
N ARG A 44 -25.49 18.52 13.07
CA ARG A 44 -24.18 17.93 12.65
C ARG A 44 -24.33 16.59 11.92
N LEU A 45 -25.32 15.78 12.29
CA LEU A 45 -25.63 14.52 11.58
C LEU A 45 -26.20 14.79 10.19
N ILE A 46 -27.06 15.80 10.04
CA ILE A 46 -27.60 16.22 8.76
C ILE A 46 -26.49 16.76 7.86
N ASP A 47 -25.64 17.65 8.37
CA ASP A 47 -24.50 18.18 7.62
C ASP A 47 -23.54 17.06 7.17
N GLY A 48 -23.24 16.11 8.04
CA GLY A 48 -22.38 14.97 7.74
C GLY A 48 -22.95 14.03 6.67
N LEU A 49 -24.28 13.94 6.57
CA LEU A 49 -24.96 13.07 5.60
C LEU A 49 -25.23 13.76 4.25
N TRP A 50 -25.55 15.04 4.23
CA TRP A 50 -25.97 15.73 3.00
C TRP A 50 -25.10 16.93 2.61
N GLY A 51 -24.16 17.36 3.50
CA GLY A 51 -23.35 18.55 3.24
C GLY A 51 -24.15 19.83 3.25
N GLU A 52 -23.79 20.75 2.35
CA GLU A 52 -24.39 22.09 2.29
C GLU A 52 -25.82 22.14 1.74
N GLU A 53 -26.29 21.09 1.07
CA GLU A 53 -27.61 21.02 0.41
C GLU A 53 -28.50 19.91 0.98
N PRO A 54 -28.88 19.97 2.28
CA PRO A 54 -29.78 18.97 2.85
C PRO A 54 -31.20 19.14 2.29
N PRO A 55 -31.91 18.02 1.98
CA PRO A 55 -33.31 18.10 1.56
C PRO A 55 -34.18 18.64 2.72
N ALA A 56 -35.27 19.35 2.39
CA ALA A 56 -36.17 19.88 3.40
C ALA A 56 -36.75 18.81 4.35
N THR A 57 -36.73 17.54 3.92
CA THR A 57 -37.15 16.38 4.71
C THR A 57 -36.04 15.74 5.55
N ALA A 58 -34.80 16.25 5.52
CA ALA A 58 -33.62 15.69 6.21
C ALA A 58 -33.86 15.38 7.70
N PRO A 59 -34.52 16.26 8.51
CA PRO A 59 -34.77 15.94 9.91
C PRO A 59 -35.68 14.72 10.10
N LYS A 60 -36.67 14.54 9.24
CA LYS A 60 -37.57 13.39 9.28
C LYS A 60 -36.89 12.13 8.78
N MET A 61 -36.06 12.25 7.74
CA MET A 61 -35.26 11.13 7.23
C MET A 61 -34.25 10.64 8.26
N LEU A 62 -33.58 11.55 8.99
CA LEU A 62 -32.67 11.19 10.08
C LEU A 62 -33.38 10.33 11.15
N GLN A 63 -34.59 10.75 11.58
CA GLN A 63 -35.38 9.97 12.54
C GLN A 63 -35.71 8.57 12.01
N VAL A 64 -36.05 8.44 10.73
CA VAL A 64 -36.33 7.15 10.08
C VAL A 64 -35.10 6.29 10.05
N PHE A 65 -33.91 6.86 9.70
CA PHE A 65 -32.65 6.13 9.67
C PHE A 65 -32.25 5.64 11.07
N VAL A 66 -32.35 6.47 12.09
CA VAL A 66 -32.11 6.06 13.48
C VAL A 66 -33.06 4.93 13.91
N SER A 67 -34.36 5.03 13.57
CA SER A 67 -35.33 3.99 13.90
C SER A 67 -34.97 2.65 13.21
N ARG A 68 -34.60 2.68 11.95
CA ARG A 68 -34.19 1.47 11.19
C ARG A 68 -32.90 0.87 11.76
N LEU A 69 -31.85 1.69 12.01
CA LEU A 69 -30.63 1.21 12.65
C LEU A 69 -30.90 0.54 14.00
N ARG A 70 -31.76 1.12 14.84
CA ARG A 70 -32.15 0.50 16.11
C ARG A 70 -32.84 -0.85 15.92
N SER A 71 -33.66 -1.00 14.87
CA SER A 71 -34.32 -2.25 14.54
C SER A 71 -33.34 -3.31 14.02
N GLU A 72 -32.37 -2.92 13.19
CA GLU A 72 -31.37 -3.79 12.58
C GLU A 72 -30.31 -4.23 13.58
N LEU A 73 -29.96 -3.36 14.54
CA LEU A 73 -29.03 -3.67 15.65
C LEU A 73 -29.71 -4.45 16.78
N ALA A 74 -30.87 -5.04 16.51
CA ALA A 74 -31.71 -5.93 17.28
C ALA A 74 -31.35 -6.11 18.76
N GLY A 75 -31.89 -5.22 19.66
CA GLY A 75 -31.81 -5.39 21.10
C GLY A 75 -30.61 -4.77 21.81
N ALA A 76 -29.56 -4.37 21.10
CA ALA A 76 -28.49 -3.58 21.69
C ALA A 76 -28.93 -2.12 21.78
N LYS A 77 -28.99 -1.55 22.98
CA LYS A 77 -29.27 -0.12 23.20
C LYS A 77 -28.04 0.73 22.82
N VAL A 78 -27.52 0.51 21.61
CA VAL A 78 -26.29 1.20 21.15
C VAL A 78 -26.58 2.65 20.82
N ILE A 79 -27.71 2.95 20.16
CA ILE A 79 -28.06 4.32 19.76
C ILE A 79 -29.15 4.87 20.66
N GLU A 80 -28.84 5.89 21.44
CA GLU A 80 -29.77 6.59 22.30
C GLU A 80 -30.08 7.98 21.77
N THR A 81 -31.32 8.47 22.08
CA THR A 81 -31.69 9.86 21.82
C THR A 81 -31.29 10.69 23.06
N ARG A 82 -30.39 11.64 22.88
CA ARG A 82 -29.99 12.63 23.90
C ARG A 82 -29.99 14.01 23.28
N ALA A 83 -30.78 14.95 23.87
CA ALA A 83 -30.79 16.31 23.35
C ALA A 83 -29.39 16.90 23.31
N PRO A 84 -28.93 17.59 22.22
CA PRO A 84 -29.71 17.96 21.04
C PRO A 84 -29.69 16.95 19.89
N GLY A 85 -29.36 15.66 20.08
CA GLY A 85 -29.23 14.70 19.01
C GLY A 85 -29.23 13.24 19.45
N TYR A 86 -28.19 12.50 19.09
CA TYR A 86 -28.05 11.06 19.31
C TYR A 86 -26.64 10.72 19.80
N VAL A 87 -26.51 9.62 20.52
CA VAL A 87 -25.25 9.06 20.98
C VAL A 87 -25.19 7.58 20.65
N ALA A 88 -24.05 7.10 20.14
CA ALA A 88 -23.74 5.68 20.09
C ALA A 88 -22.88 5.34 21.32
N THR A 89 -23.38 4.44 22.18
CA THR A 89 -22.64 3.98 23.37
C THR A 89 -22.05 2.61 23.08
N VAL A 90 -20.73 2.51 23.08
CA VAL A 90 -19.96 1.28 22.83
C VAL A 90 -18.78 1.16 23.78
N GLY A 91 -18.42 -0.08 24.10
CA GLY A 91 -17.21 -0.38 24.87
C GLY A 91 -15.95 -0.39 24.00
N PRO A 92 -14.75 -0.36 24.64
CA PRO A 92 -13.48 -0.35 23.92
C PRO A 92 -13.29 -1.59 23.03
N ASP A 93 -13.73 -2.76 23.46
CA ASP A 93 -13.64 -4.01 22.67
C ASP A 93 -14.75 -4.14 21.62
N GLU A 94 -15.70 -3.23 21.58
CA GLU A 94 -16.83 -3.28 20.67
C GLU A 94 -16.61 -2.46 19.38
N LEU A 95 -15.65 -1.52 19.37
CA LEU A 95 -15.32 -0.67 18.23
C LEU A 95 -13.84 -0.81 17.87
N ASP A 96 -13.55 -1.17 16.64
CA ASP A 96 -12.18 -1.42 16.14
C ASP A 96 -11.25 -0.20 16.29
N ILE A 97 -11.75 1.03 16.11
CA ILE A 97 -10.98 2.27 16.30
C ILE A 97 -10.52 2.40 17.77
N LEU A 98 -11.42 2.19 18.74
CA LEU A 98 -11.06 2.27 20.15
C LEU A 98 -10.03 1.20 20.53
N ARG A 99 -10.23 -0.02 20.04
CA ARG A 99 -9.27 -1.10 20.24
C ARG A 99 -7.91 -0.81 19.59
N PHE A 100 -7.91 -0.21 18.40
CA PHE A 100 -6.71 0.25 17.72
C PHE A 100 -5.94 1.26 18.56
N ASP A 101 -6.63 2.29 19.07
CA ASP A 101 -6.03 3.34 19.91
C ASP A 101 -5.42 2.75 21.19
N GLU A 102 -6.12 1.83 21.86
CA GLU A 102 -5.60 1.12 23.04
C GLU A 102 -4.32 0.34 22.72
N LEU A 103 -4.30 -0.41 21.63
CA LEU A 103 -3.15 -1.20 21.22
C LEU A 103 -1.96 -0.32 20.83
N VAL A 104 -2.21 0.79 20.11
CA VAL A 104 -1.16 1.77 19.76
C VAL A 104 -0.57 2.40 21.02
N ALA A 105 -1.42 2.83 21.96
CA ALA A 105 -0.96 3.39 23.23
C ALA A 105 -0.14 2.37 24.05
N ALA A 106 -0.59 1.11 24.09
CA ALA A 106 0.15 0.03 24.75
C ALA A 106 1.51 -0.22 24.10
N GLY A 107 1.55 -0.34 22.76
CA GLY A 107 2.79 -0.53 22.01
C GLY A 107 3.80 0.61 22.23
N ARG A 108 3.33 1.86 22.20
CA ARG A 108 4.18 3.03 22.53
C ARG A 108 4.74 2.98 23.95
N SER A 109 3.95 2.55 24.92
CA SER A 109 4.42 2.42 26.31
C SER A 109 5.45 1.30 26.51
N GLU A 110 5.37 0.25 25.70
CA GLU A 110 6.28 -0.89 25.73
C GLU A 110 7.63 -0.60 25.05
N MET A 111 7.69 0.42 24.18
CA MET A 111 8.85 0.74 23.34
C MET A 111 10.17 0.83 24.11
N ALA A 112 10.18 1.53 25.24
CA ALA A 112 11.39 1.77 26.02
C ALA A 112 11.90 0.53 26.77
N GLY A 113 11.01 -0.41 27.11
CA GLY A 113 11.34 -1.57 27.96
C GLY A 113 11.47 -2.88 27.19
N ASP A 114 10.64 -3.08 26.18
CA ASP A 114 10.56 -4.33 25.39
C ASP A 114 10.18 -4.04 23.93
N PRO A 115 11.12 -3.54 23.11
CA PRO A 115 10.85 -3.25 21.71
C PRO A 115 10.27 -4.44 20.90
N PRO A 116 10.71 -5.69 21.08
CA PRO A 116 10.09 -6.84 20.44
C PRO A 116 8.60 -7.00 20.76
N LYS A 117 8.21 -6.76 22.01
CA LYS A 117 6.81 -6.80 22.45
C LYS A 117 6.03 -5.63 21.88
N ALA A 118 6.58 -4.41 21.95
CA ALA A 118 5.99 -3.21 21.33
C ALA A 118 5.65 -3.43 19.86
N ALA A 119 6.59 -3.98 19.07
CA ALA A 119 6.35 -4.28 17.68
C ALA A 119 5.27 -5.36 17.48
N ALA A 120 5.14 -6.34 18.36
CA ALA A 120 4.08 -7.34 18.29
C ALA A 120 2.71 -6.71 18.59
N THR A 121 2.61 -5.87 19.62
CA THR A 121 1.38 -5.13 19.99
C THR A 121 0.95 -4.18 18.86
N LEU A 122 1.89 -3.44 18.25
CA LEU A 122 1.60 -2.54 17.13
C LEU A 122 1.19 -3.31 15.86
N ARG A 123 1.75 -4.51 15.60
CA ARG A 123 1.25 -5.37 14.52
C ARG A 123 -0.18 -5.86 14.78
N GLU A 124 -0.53 -6.18 16.03
CA GLU A 124 -1.90 -6.51 16.39
C GLU A 124 -2.84 -5.34 16.09
N ALA A 125 -2.45 -4.10 16.46
CA ALA A 125 -3.21 -2.90 16.13
C ALA A 125 -3.43 -2.75 14.60
N LEU A 126 -2.35 -2.83 13.82
CA LEU A 126 -2.40 -2.72 12.35
C LEU A 126 -3.23 -3.83 11.71
N SER A 127 -3.30 -5.02 12.31
CA SER A 127 -4.12 -6.14 11.81
C SER A 127 -5.63 -5.90 11.89
N LEU A 128 -6.08 -4.88 12.61
CA LEU A 128 -7.49 -4.46 12.65
C LEU A 128 -7.95 -3.79 11.35
N TRP A 129 -6.99 -3.32 10.56
CA TRP A 129 -7.28 -2.68 9.26
C TRP A 129 -7.59 -3.73 8.20
N ARG A 130 -8.75 -3.61 7.57
CA ARG A 130 -9.31 -4.56 6.58
C ARG A 130 -9.27 -4.00 5.15
N GLY A 131 -8.57 -2.88 4.94
CA GLY A 131 -8.48 -2.11 3.71
C GLY A 131 -8.73 -0.62 3.95
N PRO A 132 -8.97 0.18 2.92
CA PRO A 132 -9.22 1.61 3.05
C PRO A 132 -10.39 1.88 4.01
N PRO A 133 -10.24 2.78 5.01
CA PRO A 133 -11.26 3.03 6.02
C PRO A 133 -12.51 3.63 5.38
N LEU A 134 -13.69 3.23 5.89
CA LEU A 134 -14.98 3.77 5.43
C LEU A 134 -15.21 3.63 3.92
N SER A 135 -14.57 2.68 3.24
CA SER A 135 -14.52 2.58 1.77
C SER A 135 -15.90 2.49 1.11
N ASP A 136 -16.90 1.91 1.78
CA ASP A 136 -18.27 1.77 1.28
C ASP A 136 -19.18 3.01 1.52
N VAL A 137 -18.64 4.03 2.19
CA VAL A 137 -19.28 5.33 2.45
C VAL A 137 -18.35 6.51 2.16
N SER A 138 -17.27 6.28 1.42
CA SER A 138 -16.23 7.28 1.12
C SER A 138 -16.74 8.51 0.35
N VAL A 139 -17.84 8.36 -0.39
CA VAL A 139 -18.47 9.46 -1.14
C VAL A 139 -19.32 10.39 -0.26
N GLU A 140 -19.56 10.03 1.00
CA GLU A 140 -20.41 10.81 1.88
C GLU A 140 -19.62 12.04 2.45
N PRO A 141 -20.28 13.21 2.64
CA PRO A 141 -19.58 14.45 3.02
C PRO A 141 -18.67 14.32 4.25
N PHE A 142 -19.13 13.62 5.30
CA PHE A 142 -18.32 13.42 6.51
C PHE A 142 -17.03 12.63 6.26
N ALA A 143 -17.06 11.72 5.28
CA ALA A 143 -15.95 10.83 5.00
C ALA A 143 -14.72 11.59 4.46
N GLN A 144 -14.94 12.70 3.75
CA GLN A 144 -13.87 13.57 3.24
C GLN A 144 -12.95 14.12 4.36
N LEU A 145 -13.47 14.28 5.57
CA LEU A 145 -12.70 14.71 6.74
C LEU A 145 -12.25 13.52 7.61
N ALA A 146 -13.03 12.44 7.64
CA ALA A 146 -12.75 11.30 8.50
C ALA A 146 -11.67 10.39 7.93
N ILE A 147 -11.70 10.11 6.62
CA ILE A 147 -10.76 9.19 5.97
C ILE A 147 -9.31 9.67 6.12
N PRO A 148 -8.94 10.92 5.77
CA PRO A 148 -7.56 11.38 5.94
C PRO A 148 -7.05 11.28 7.37
N LYS A 149 -7.92 11.52 8.35
CA LYS A 149 -7.58 11.38 9.77
C LYS A 149 -7.29 9.92 10.15
N LEU A 150 -8.11 9.00 9.67
CA LEU A 150 -7.91 7.57 9.93
C LEU A 150 -6.64 7.06 9.24
N GLU A 151 -6.39 7.45 8.00
CA GLU A 151 -5.17 7.11 7.27
C GLU A 151 -3.91 7.63 7.97
N GLU A 152 -3.94 8.85 8.50
CA GLU A 152 -2.84 9.39 9.29
C GLU A 152 -2.63 8.59 10.60
N MET A 153 -3.69 8.14 11.26
CA MET A 153 -3.58 7.25 12.44
C MET A 153 -2.94 5.92 12.07
N HIS A 154 -3.32 5.33 10.94
CA HIS A 154 -2.72 4.10 10.41
C HIS A 154 -1.23 4.27 10.15
N LEU A 155 -0.86 5.32 9.42
CA LEU A 155 0.51 5.61 9.02
C LEU A 155 1.39 5.89 10.24
N SER A 156 0.89 6.67 11.21
CA SER A 156 1.60 6.93 12.47
C SER A 156 1.87 5.64 13.27
N ALA A 157 0.90 4.72 13.32
CA ALA A 157 1.09 3.43 13.99
C ALA A 157 2.06 2.51 13.22
N LEU A 158 2.09 2.60 11.91
CA LEU A 158 3.05 1.87 11.05
C LEU A 158 4.48 2.36 11.29
N GLU A 159 4.69 3.67 11.35
CA GLU A 159 5.97 4.28 11.72
C GLU A 159 6.43 3.84 13.12
N ASP A 160 5.53 3.85 14.11
CA ASP A 160 5.84 3.40 15.48
C ASP A 160 6.22 1.90 15.51
N ARG A 161 5.56 1.06 14.72
CA ARG A 161 5.92 -0.35 14.58
C ARG A 161 7.28 -0.53 13.95
N ILE A 162 7.62 0.27 12.94
CA ILE A 162 8.95 0.25 12.30
C ILE A 162 10.03 0.67 13.30
N ASP A 163 9.79 1.73 14.10
CA ASP A 163 10.71 2.13 15.15
C ASP A 163 10.94 1.02 16.17
N ALA A 164 9.87 0.29 16.55
CA ALA A 164 9.98 -0.87 17.42
C ALA A 164 10.77 -2.02 16.79
N ASP A 165 10.61 -2.26 15.49
CA ASP A 165 11.39 -3.26 14.76
C ASP A 165 12.87 -2.87 14.66
N LEU A 166 13.17 -1.61 14.39
CA LEU A 166 14.54 -1.08 14.41
C LEU A 166 15.16 -1.19 15.80
N ALA A 167 14.44 -0.84 16.85
CA ALA A 167 14.89 -0.98 18.24
C ALA A 167 15.08 -2.44 18.66
N ALA A 168 14.32 -3.38 18.06
CA ALA A 168 14.48 -4.81 18.24
C ALA A 168 15.61 -5.44 17.40
N GLY A 169 16.31 -4.65 16.57
CA GLY A 169 17.40 -5.11 15.68
C GLY A 169 16.90 -5.80 14.41
N ARG A 170 15.63 -5.67 14.03
CA ARG A 170 15.03 -6.26 12.81
C ARG A 170 15.13 -5.35 11.58
N HIS A 171 16.23 -4.58 11.48
CA HIS A 171 16.42 -3.61 10.41
C HIS A 171 16.37 -4.23 9.00
N HIS A 172 16.84 -5.46 8.78
CA HIS A 172 16.75 -6.14 7.49
C HIS A 172 15.30 -6.37 7.02
N GLU A 173 14.37 -6.61 7.97
CA GLU A 173 12.98 -6.96 7.66
C GLU A 173 12.16 -5.76 7.17
N VAL A 174 12.58 -4.54 7.53
CA VAL A 174 11.81 -3.32 7.26
C VAL A 174 12.32 -2.51 6.06
N VAL A 175 13.48 -2.85 5.47
CA VAL A 175 14.07 -2.04 4.37
C VAL A 175 13.15 -1.97 3.16
N ALA A 176 12.63 -3.11 2.68
CA ALA A 176 11.76 -3.13 1.50
C ALA A 176 10.46 -2.36 1.74
N GLU A 177 9.83 -2.57 2.89
CA GLU A 177 8.61 -1.86 3.28
C GLU A 177 8.84 -0.34 3.39
N LEU A 178 9.99 0.09 3.96
CA LEU A 178 10.36 1.51 4.05
C LEU A 178 10.61 2.13 2.68
N GLN A 179 11.18 1.39 1.73
CA GLN A 179 11.35 1.87 0.36
C GLN A 179 9.99 2.13 -0.31
N ASP A 180 9.02 1.23 -0.12
CA ASP A 180 7.67 1.39 -0.64
C ASP A 180 6.95 2.58 0.03
N LEU A 181 7.10 2.75 1.36
CA LEU A 181 6.49 3.87 2.10
C LEU A 181 7.06 5.22 1.67
N VAL A 182 8.39 5.33 1.55
CA VAL A 182 9.06 6.56 1.07
C VAL A 182 8.62 6.93 -0.34
N ALA A 183 8.37 5.93 -1.21
CA ALA A 183 7.84 6.18 -2.55
C ALA A 183 6.39 6.68 -2.52
N GLN A 184 5.56 6.18 -1.61
CA GLN A 184 4.17 6.61 -1.44
C GLN A 184 4.03 7.95 -0.72
N HIS A 185 4.94 8.26 0.21
CA HIS A 185 4.91 9.46 1.05
C HIS A 185 6.22 10.26 0.95
N PRO A 186 6.57 10.79 -0.24
CA PRO A 186 7.91 11.36 -0.51
C PRO A 186 8.28 12.56 0.36
N LEU A 187 7.33 13.22 0.99
CA LEU A 187 7.55 14.39 1.86
C LEU A 187 7.61 14.04 3.35
N ARG A 188 7.46 12.74 3.72
CA ARG A 188 7.50 12.31 5.14
C ARG A 188 8.94 12.01 5.57
N GLU A 189 9.51 12.93 6.31
CA GLU A 189 10.89 12.81 6.75
C GLU A 189 11.13 11.68 7.77
N ARG A 190 10.12 11.30 8.57
CA ARG A 190 10.25 10.20 9.55
C ARG A 190 10.55 8.88 8.87
N GLU A 191 9.80 8.53 7.82
CA GLU A 191 10.02 7.30 7.02
C GLU A 191 11.41 7.30 6.37
N ARG A 192 11.85 8.44 5.86
CA ARG A 192 13.19 8.60 5.29
C ARG A 192 14.28 8.41 6.34
N GLY A 193 14.11 8.95 7.53
CA GLY A 193 15.03 8.73 8.66
C GLY A 193 15.09 7.26 9.08
N GLN A 194 13.93 6.59 9.16
CA GLN A 194 13.84 5.16 9.46
C GLN A 194 14.56 4.32 8.38
N LEU A 195 14.38 4.65 7.10
CA LEU A 195 15.08 4.00 5.99
C LEU A 195 16.60 4.19 6.08
N MET A 196 17.06 5.40 6.38
CA MET A 196 18.50 5.68 6.56
C MET A 196 19.09 4.84 7.69
N VAL A 197 18.41 4.75 8.85
CA VAL A 197 18.84 3.91 9.98
C VAL A 197 18.87 2.43 9.62
N ALA A 198 17.81 1.94 8.95
CA ALA A 198 17.72 0.55 8.51
C ALA A 198 18.87 0.17 7.56
N LEU A 199 19.11 0.97 6.53
CA LEU A 199 20.19 0.77 5.56
C LEU A 199 21.58 0.85 6.21
N TYR A 200 21.81 1.83 7.09
CA TYR A 200 23.08 1.97 7.81
C TYR A 200 23.39 0.72 8.64
N ARG A 201 22.42 0.22 9.43
CA ARG A 201 22.55 -0.99 10.24
C ARG A 201 22.72 -2.26 9.42
N ASP A 202 22.25 -2.24 8.17
CA ASP A 202 22.44 -3.31 7.18
C ASP A 202 23.84 -3.25 6.50
N GLY A 203 24.69 -2.30 6.92
CA GLY A 203 26.03 -2.08 6.34
C GLY A 203 26.00 -1.34 4.99
N ARG A 204 24.85 -0.83 4.57
CA ARG A 204 24.60 -0.13 3.30
C ARG A 204 24.72 1.39 3.48
N GLN A 205 25.82 1.84 4.10
CA GLN A 205 26.03 3.26 4.43
C GLN A 205 25.88 4.20 3.22
N ALA A 206 26.39 3.79 2.05
CA ALA A 206 26.32 4.62 0.85
C ALA A 206 24.85 4.86 0.41
N GLU A 207 24.01 3.85 0.54
CA GLU A 207 22.57 3.94 0.21
C GLU A 207 21.81 4.74 1.26
N ALA A 208 22.17 4.63 2.55
CA ALA A 208 21.60 5.48 3.59
C ALA A 208 21.86 6.98 3.31
N LEU A 209 23.08 7.34 2.90
CA LEU A 209 23.42 8.71 2.52
C LEU A 209 22.79 9.14 1.20
N GLN A 210 22.53 8.20 0.29
CA GLN A 210 21.76 8.49 -0.93
C GLN A 210 20.30 8.81 -0.59
N ALA A 211 19.68 8.03 0.28
CA ALA A 211 18.30 8.30 0.75
C ALA A 211 18.15 9.70 1.37
N TYR A 212 19.17 10.21 2.06
CA TYR A 212 19.17 11.60 2.54
C TYR A 212 19.20 12.62 1.38
N ARG A 213 20.10 12.40 0.39
CA ARG A 213 20.19 13.31 -0.77
C ARG A 213 18.89 13.37 -1.55
N ASP A 214 18.26 12.21 -1.77
CA ASP A 214 16.97 12.11 -2.46
C ASP A 214 15.88 12.81 -1.65
N ALA A 215 15.91 12.68 -0.30
CA ALA A 215 15.00 13.40 0.59
C ALA A 215 15.16 14.92 0.46
N ARG A 216 16.40 15.39 0.51
CA ARG A 216 16.72 16.81 0.43
C ARG A 216 16.29 17.40 -0.92
N GLU A 217 16.60 16.72 -2.03
CA GLU A 217 16.20 17.12 -3.37
C GLU A 217 14.68 17.23 -3.45
N THR A 218 13.96 16.19 -3.03
CA THR A 218 12.49 16.20 -3.02
C THR A 218 11.90 17.36 -2.20
N LEU A 219 12.42 17.60 -0.99
CA LEU A 219 11.89 18.67 -0.12
C LEU A 219 12.17 20.07 -0.68
N ILE A 220 13.33 20.26 -1.31
CA ILE A 220 13.67 21.53 -1.96
C ILE A 220 12.78 21.76 -3.19
N ASP A 221 12.63 20.74 -4.02
CA ASP A 221 11.90 20.85 -5.30
C ASP A 221 10.40 21.03 -5.07
N GLU A 222 9.80 20.28 -4.14
CA GLU A 222 8.36 20.31 -3.90
C GLU A 222 7.92 21.46 -2.94
N LEU A 223 8.74 21.76 -1.91
CA LEU A 223 8.35 22.69 -0.84
C LEU A 223 9.28 23.92 -0.72
N GLY A 224 10.44 23.92 -1.37
CA GLY A 224 11.44 24.98 -1.23
C GLY A 224 12.12 25.02 0.14
N VAL A 225 12.14 23.90 0.89
CA VAL A 225 12.68 23.83 2.25
C VAL A 225 13.81 22.82 2.36
N GLU A 226 14.77 23.08 3.24
CA GLU A 226 15.79 22.10 3.62
C GLU A 226 15.20 21.04 4.57
N PRO A 227 15.76 19.81 4.62
CA PRO A 227 15.37 18.79 5.59
C PRO A 227 15.38 19.30 7.02
N SER A 228 14.56 18.67 7.87
CA SER A 228 14.51 18.95 9.30
C SER A 228 15.88 18.77 9.98
N ARG A 229 16.06 19.41 11.13
CA ARG A 229 17.29 19.27 11.91
C ARG A 229 17.58 17.82 12.30
N ASP A 230 16.55 17.04 12.57
CA ASP A 230 16.68 15.63 12.98
C ASP A 230 17.24 14.79 11.83
N LEU A 231 16.76 15.01 10.60
CA LEU A 231 17.27 14.30 9.43
C LEU A 231 18.70 14.73 9.06
N GLN A 232 19.04 16.01 9.21
CA GLN A 232 20.41 16.53 9.04
C GLN A 232 21.37 15.96 10.10
N GLN A 233 20.94 15.85 11.36
CA GLN A 233 21.73 15.24 12.43
C GLN A 233 21.95 13.76 12.19
N LEU A 234 20.95 13.05 11.67
CA LEU A 234 21.08 11.64 11.31
C LEU A 234 22.10 11.44 10.19
N GLU A 235 22.10 12.29 9.15
CA GLU A 235 23.13 12.26 8.11
C GLU A 235 24.54 12.43 8.71
N ALA A 236 24.71 13.45 9.55
CA ALA A 236 25.98 13.71 10.22
C ALA A 236 26.44 12.54 11.10
N ALA A 237 25.54 11.91 11.83
CA ALA A 237 25.82 10.72 12.64
C ALA A 237 26.23 9.52 11.78
N ILE A 238 25.59 9.29 10.64
CA ILE A 238 25.96 8.23 9.68
C ILE A 238 27.36 8.50 9.08
N LEU A 239 27.65 9.75 8.71
CA LEU A 239 28.96 10.14 8.19
C LEU A 239 30.07 9.93 9.21
N ASN A 240 29.81 10.23 10.48
CA ASN A 240 30.77 10.07 11.58
C ASN A 240 30.81 8.63 12.13
N GLN A 241 29.97 7.72 11.63
CA GLN A 241 29.85 6.34 12.12
C GLN A 241 29.58 6.30 13.63
N ASP A 242 28.59 7.10 14.06
CA ASP A 242 28.26 7.21 15.48
C ASP A 242 27.74 5.87 16.01
N THR A 243 28.35 5.42 17.11
CA THR A 243 28.00 4.14 17.75
C THR A 243 26.60 4.11 18.36
N GLU A 244 25.95 5.25 18.55
CA GLU A 244 24.54 5.33 18.97
C GLU A 244 23.59 4.79 17.88
N LEU A 245 24.01 4.81 16.63
CA LEU A 245 23.24 4.25 15.51
C LEU A 245 23.37 2.74 15.40
N ASP A 246 24.34 2.11 16.06
CA ASP A 246 24.59 0.68 15.95
C ASP A 246 23.34 -0.15 16.32
N ALA A 247 23.18 -1.29 15.67
CA ALA A 247 22.10 -2.22 15.99
C ALA A 247 22.21 -2.68 17.46
N PRO A 248 21.08 -2.77 18.20
CA PRO A 248 21.08 -3.32 19.54
C PRO A 248 21.72 -4.70 19.55
N LYS A 249 22.69 -4.94 20.44
CA LYS A 249 23.30 -6.28 20.56
C LYS A 249 22.21 -7.28 20.96
N PRO A 250 22.08 -8.41 20.24
CA PRO A 250 21.16 -9.45 20.65
C PRO A 250 21.42 -9.84 22.11
N PRO A 251 20.41 -10.06 22.95
CA PRO A 251 20.63 -10.53 24.30
C PRO A 251 21.46 -11.81 24.23
N ALA A 252 22.57 -11.84 25.00
CA ALA A 252 23.48 -12.99 25.04
C ALA A 252 22.63 -14.25 25.29
N ARG A 253 22.63 -15.18 24.34
CA ARG A 253 21.97 -16.48 24.52
C ARG A 253 22.53 -17.07 25.81
N VAL A 254 21.71 -17.12 26.86
CA VAL A 254 22.02 -17.85 28.06
C VAL A 254 22.28 -19.29 27.61
N PRO A 255 23.49 -19.83 27.78
CA PRO A 255 23.73 -21.21 27.39
C PRO A 255 22.78 -22.11 28.17
N ARG A 256 21.92 -22.83 27.46
CA ARG A 256 21.13 -23.86 28.08
C ARG A 256 22.11 -24.81 28.76
N SER A 257 22.14 -24.83 30.09
CA SER A 257 22.86 -25.79 30.89
C SER A 257 22.35 -27.19 30.49
N THR A 258 23.14 -27.85 29.64
CA THR A 258 22.98 -29.29 29.46
C THR A 258 23.40 -29.92 30.76
N VAL A 259 22.44 -30.52 31.47
CA VAL A 259 22.69 -31.40 32.59
C VAL A 259 23.62 -32.51 32.09
N ALA A 260 24.90 -32.44 32.50
CA ALA A 260 25.86 -33.47 32.24
C ALA A 260 25.54 -34.68 33.15
N GLY A 261 25.00 -35.71 32.51
CA GLY A 261 25.00 -37.05 33.14
C GLY A 261 26.39 -37.63 33.07
N ASP A 262 26.94 -38.04 34.23
CA ASP A 262 28.21 -38.74 34.42
C ASP A 262 28.33 -39.98 33.55
N ILE A 263 29.37 -40.05 32.71
CA ILE A 263 29.86 -41.30 32.10
C ILE A 263 31.35 -41.43 32.43
N PRO A 264 31.80 -42.58 32.99
CA PRO A 264 33.15 -42.73 33.54
C PRO A 264 34.24 -42.81 32.49
N ALA A 265 35.39 -42.27 32.85
CA ALA A 265 36.62 -42.24 32.08
C ALA A 265 37.23 -43.66 31.88
N GLY A 266 37.62 -43.94 30.64
CA GLY A 266 38.54 -45.04 30.37
C GLY A 266 38.64 -45.42 28.90
N ALA A 267 39.58 -44.87 28.14
CA ALA A 267 40.43 -45.57 27.17
C ALA A 267 41.14 -44.52 26.25
N LYS A 268 42.46 -44.57 26.23
CA LYS A 268 43.34 -43.80 25.32
C LYS A 268 43.23 -44.36 23.90
N PRO A 269 43.06 -43.54 22.86
CA PRO A 269 43.15 -44.02 21.48
C PRO A 269 44.58 -43.86 20.93
N ALA A 270 45.01 -44.93 20.27
CA ALA A 270 46.24 -44.99 19.49
C ALA A 270 46.17 -44.09 18.22
N ARG A 271 47.32 -43.49 17.90
CA ARG A 271 47.56 -42.73 16.70
C ARG A 271 47.19 -43.50 15.41
N ARG A 272 46.27 -42.95 14.60
CA ARG A 272 46.17 -43.22 13.16
C ARG A 272 46.21 -41.91 12.37
N ARG A 273 47.45 -41.51 12.08
CA ARG A 273 47.73 -40.49 11.07
C ARG A 273 47.78 -41.16 9.69
N ARG A 274 46.70 -41.23 8.97
CA ARG A 274 46.72 -41.55 7.51
C ARG A 274 45.41 -41.35 6.74
N SER A 275 44.34 -40.84 7.37
CA SER A 275 43.06 -40.72 6.70
C SER A 275 42.59 -39.28 6.42
N VAL A 276 43.29 -38.26 6.91
CA VAL A 276 42.89 -36.85 6.77
C VAL A 276 43.18 -36.28 5.38
N ALA A 277 44.24 -36.77 4.72
CA ALA A 277 44.63 -36.28 3.38
C ALA A 277 43.64 -36.70 2.27
N LEU A 278 42.94 -37.83 2.42
CA LEU A 278 42.02 -38.34 1.41
C LEU A 278 40.64 -37.67 1.50
N VAL A 279 40.20 -37.33 2.71
CA VAL A 279 38.91 -36.69 2.96
C VAL A 279 38.95 -35.22 2.53
N VAL A 280 40.06 -34.51 2.74
CA VAL A 280 40.26 -33.12 2.28
C VAL A 280 40.34 -33.06 0.75
N GLY A 281 40.98 -34.02 0.09
CA GLY A 281 41.03 -34.10 -1.37
C GLY A 281 39.68 -34.34 -2.01
N LEU A 282 38.84 -35.21 -1.39
CA LEU A 282 37.47 -35.48 -1.88
C LEU A 282 36.51 -34.29 -1.63
N ALA A 283 36.64 -33.60 -0.50
CA ALA A 283 35.84 -32.40 -0.20
C ALA A 283 36.18 -31.24 -1.15
N VAL A 284 37.48 -31.04 -1.54
CA VAL A 284 37.85 -30.03 -2.52
C VAL A 284 37.38 -30.42 -3.92
N LEU A 285 37.40 -31.71 -4.28
CA LEU A 285 36.89 -32.19 -5.58
C LEU A 285 35.36 -32.05 -5.68
N ILE A 286 34.62 -32.35 -4.60
CA ILE A 286 33.16 -32.15 -4.55
C ILE A 286 32.82 -30.66 -4.58
N ALA A 287 33.56 -29.80 -3.89
CA ALA A 287 33.38 -28.35 -3.97
C ALA A 287 33.70 -27.81 -5.37
N ALA A 288 34.75 -28.31 -6.05
CA ALA A 288 35.08 -27.90 -7.40
C ALA A 288 34.06 -28.40 -8.45
N VAL A 289 33.52 -29.61 -8.27
CA VAL A 289 32.45 -30.14 -9.14
C VAL A 289 31.11 -29.44 -8.80
N GLY A 290 30.84 -29.14 -7.53
CA GLY A 290 29.65 -28.39 -7.11
C GLY A 290 29.68 -26.97 -7.64
N THR A 291 30.82 -26.27 -7.59
CA THR A 291 30.97 -24.93 -8.15
C THR A 291 30.94 -24.92 -9.69
N ALA A 292 31.49 -25.95 -10.37
CA ALA A 292 31.39 -26.08 -11.83
C ALA A 292 29.97 -26.43 -12.28
N ALA A 293 29.23 -27.24 -11.51
CA ALA A 293 27.80 -27.51 -11.76
C ALA A 293 26.94 -26.28 -11.44
N ALA A 294 27.22 -25.54 -10.36
CA ALA A 294 26.57 -24.28 -10.06
C ALA A 294 26.88 -23.21 -11.12
N TRP A 295 28.12 -23.19 -11.67
CA TRP A 295 28.45 -22.32 -12.79
C TRP A 295 27.77 -22.71 -14.12
N ARG A 296 27.36 -23.95 -14.29
CA ARG A 296 26.58 -24.38 -15.45
C ARG A 296 25.07 -24.16 -15.31
N HIS A 297 24.55 -24.12 -14.07
CA HIS A 297 23.13 -23.87 -13.78
C HIS A 297 22.86 -22.47 -13.23
N GLY A 298 23.86 -21.69 -12.92
CA GLY A 298 23.76 -20.39 -12.25
C GLY A 298 24.06 -19.18 -13.14
N ARG A 299 23.59 -19.18 -14.40
CA ARG A 299 23.43 -17.95 -15.16
C ARG A 299 21.94 -17.59 -15.29
N HIS A 300 21.24 -17.65 -14.20
CA HIS A 300 20.12 -16.72 -13.98
C HIS A 300 20.73 -15.51 -13.26
N GLY A 301 21.38 -14.63 -14.03
CA GLY A 301 21.69 -13.30 -13.54
C GLY A 301 20.37 -12.70 -13.09
N LEU A 302 20.33 -12.17 -11.88
CA LEU A 302 19.35 -11.18 -11.49
C LEU A 302 19.51 -10.05 -12.50
N VAL A 303 18.70 -10.05 -13.54
CA VAL A 303 18.62 -8.94 -14.49
C VAL A 303 17.90 -7.84 -13.71
N THR A 304 18.67 -6.85 -13.27
CA THR A 304 18.13 -5.65 -12.66
C THR A 304 17.41 -4.89 -13.76
N VAL A 305 16.08 -4.90 -13.73
CA VAL A 305 15.26 -4.07 -14.61
C VAL A 305 15.45 -2.62 -14.18
N ARG A 306 15.71 -1.71 -15.11
CA ARG A 306 15.88 -0.29 -14.81
C ARG A 306 14.56 0.32 -14.32
N ALA A 307 14.64 1.34 -13.49
CA ALA A 307 13.49 2.18 -13.19
C ALA A 307 12.97 2.81 -14.49
N ASN A 308 11.68 3.03 -14.57
CA ASN A 308 11.01 3.59 -15.76
C ASN A 308 11.35 2.83 -17.05
N SER A 309 11.11 1.53 -17.03
CA SER A 309 11.33 0.65 -18.17
C SER A 309 10.26 -0.42 -18.29
N VAL A 310 10.16 -0.98 -19.50
CA VAL A 310 9.34 -2.16 -19.79
C VAL A 310 10.25 -3.36 -19.98
N ALA A 311 10.14 -4.34 -19.09
CA ALA A 311 10.88 -5.58 -19.20
C ALA A 311 10.16 -6.58 -20.11
N ILE A 312 10.88 -7.17 -21.04
CA ILE A 312 10.38 -8.29 -21.86
C ILE A 312 10.84 -9.58 -21.21
N VAL A 313 9.89 -10.40 -20.78
CA VAL A 313 10.14 -11.68 -20.12
C VAL A 313 9.80 -12.82 -21.06
N ASP A 314 10.73 -13.76 -21.22
CA ASP A 314 10.45 -15.02 -21.92
C ASP A 314 9.55 -15.90 -21.06
N ALA A 315 8.36 -16.21 -21.56
CA ALA A 315 7.34 -16.94 -20.80
C ALA A 315 7.72 -18.41 -20.50
N GLY A 316 8.64 -19.00 -21.27
CA GLY A 316 9.07 -20.38 -21.08
C GLY A 316 10.15 -20.53 -20.01
N SER A 317 11.07 -19.56 -19.94
CA SER A 317 12.20 -19.58 -19.00
C SER A 317 12.02 -18.66 -17.79
N GLY A 318 11.07 -17.72 -17.84
CA GLY A 318 10.88 -16.68 -16.81
C GLY A 318 12.04 -15.68 -16.75
N THR A 319 12.90 -15.61 -17.78
CA THR A 319 14.05 -14.71 -17.81
C THR A 319 13.71 -13.40 -18.52
N VAL A 320 14.24 -12.29 -18.03
CA VAL A 320 14.17 -11.01 -18.74
C VAL A 320 15.11 -11.06 -19.93
N VAL A 321 14.56 -10.87 -21.14
CA VAL A 321 15.31 -10.92 -22.40
C VAL A 321 15.62 -9.55 -22.96
N ASP A 322 14.91 -8.51 -22.48
CA ASP A 322 15.16 -7.12 -22.85
C ASP A 322 14.58 -6.16 -21.81
N ASP A 323 15.04 -4.90 -21.81
CA ASP A 323 14.66 -3.85 -20.88
C ASP A 323 14.68 -2.52 -21.64
N ILE A 324 13.50 -2.02 -21.99
CA ILE A 324 13.29 -0.83 -22.80
C ILE A 324 12.96 0.36 -21.87
N ALA A 325 13.82 1.36 -21.83
CA ALA A 325 13.56 2.57 -21.06
C ALA A 325 12.37 3.33 -21.67
N VAL A 326 11.46 3.78 -20.80
CA VAL A 326 10.25 4.54 -21.13
C VAL A 326 10.17 5.78 -20.26
N GLY A 327 9.12 6.58 -20.42
CA GLY A 327 8.88 7.74 -19.57
C GLY A 327 8.59 7.41 -18.11
N THR A 328 8.39 8.44 -17.28
CA THR A 328 8.21 8.30 -15.82
C THR A 328 6.84 7.71 -15.46
N ASP A 329 6.82 6.89 -14.41
CA ASP A 329 5.63 6.18 -13.88
C ASP A 329 4.88 5.38 -14.96
N PRO A 330 5.51 4.38 -15.60
CA PRO A 330 4.90 3.56 -16.63
C PRO A 330 3.95 2.53 -16.00
N ILE A 331 2.69 2.89 -15.76
CA ILE A 331 1.73 2.03 -15.05
C ILE A 331 0.82 1.25 -16.03
N PRO A 332 -0.03 1.88 -16.89
CA PRO A 332 -0.87 1.10 -17.77
C PRO A 332 -0.11 0.62 -19.00
N ILE A 333 -0.32 -0.66 -19.34
CA ILE A 333 0.23 -1.27 -20.54
C ILE A 333 -0.83 -2.08 -21.27
N THR A 334 -0.82 -2.03 -22.61
CA THR A 334 -1.64 -2.91 -23.45
C THR A 334 -0.85 -3.31 -24.69
N ILE A 335 -1.27 -4.41 -25.34
CA ILE A 335 -0.61 -4.93 -26.54
C ILE A 335 -1.60 -4.92 -27.70
N SER A 336 -1.18 -4.34 -28.82
CA SER A 336 -1.81 -4.48 -30.13
C SER A 336 -1.11 -5.56 -30.95
N GLU A 337 -1.49 -5.72 -32.22
CA GLU A 337 -0.94 -6.76 -33.10
C GLU A 337 0.59 -6.69 -33.24
N ASP A 338 1.17 -5.49 -33.33
CA ASP A 338 2.60 -5.25 -33.61
C ASP A 338 3.32 -4.38 -32.58
N SER A 339 2.60 -3.86 -31.60
CA SER A 339 3.15 -2.87 -30.66
C SER A 339 2.66 -3.09 -29.24
N ALA A 340 3.52 -2.81 -28.26
CA ALA A 340 3.11 -2.53 -26.89
C ALA A 340 2.90 -1.03 -26.71
N TRP A 341 1.91 -0.66 -25.94
CA TRP A 341 1.53 0.71 -25.63
C TRP A 341 1.64 0.92 -24.12
N VAL A 342 2.40 1.91 -23.74
CA VAL A 342 2.73 2.19 -22.33
C VAL A 342 2.29 3.60 -21.99
N GLY A 343 1.50 3.74 -20.94
CA GLY A 343 1.12 5.05 -20.40
C GLY A 343 2.10 5.49 -19.33
N CYS A 344 2.81 6.59 -19.56
CA CYS A 344 3.74 7.20 -18.61
C CYS A 344 3.02 8.33 -17.90
N GLN A 345 2.56 8.05 -16.65
CA GLN A 345 1.71 8.99 -15.91
C GLN A 345 2.46 10.26 -15.52
N GLY A 346 3.72 10.14 -15.10
CA GLY A 346 4.52 11.28 -14.68
C GLY A 346 4.84 12.26 -15.81
N ASP A 347 5.03 11.76 -17.04
CA ASP A 347 5.32 12.60 -18.21
C ASP A 347 4.07 12.98 -18.99
N HIS A 348 2.89 12.43 -18.64
CA HIS A 348 1.66 12.54 -19.42
C HIS A 348 1.85 12.13 -20.89
N THR A 349 2.49 10.99 -21.14
CA THR A 349 2.73 10.48 -22.49
C THR A 349 2.21 9.06 -22.69
N ILE A 350 2.00 8.70 -23.95
CA ILE A 350 1.82 7.30 -24.36
C ILE A 350 3.02 6.92 -25.21
N GLU A 351 3.67 5.81 -24.91
CA GLU A 351 4.77 5.31 -25.71
C GLU A 351 4.36 4.06 -26.47
N ARG A 352 4.58 4.09 -27.79
CA ARG A 352 4.40 2.94 -28.68
C ARG A 352 5.72 2.23 -28.88
N ILE A 353 5.84 1.01 -28.41
CA ILE A 353 7.01 0.15 -28.57
C ILE A 353 6.74 -0.87 -29.65
N SER A 354 7.59 -0.93 -30.67
CA SER A 354 7.53 -1.98 -31.69
C SER A 354 7.94 -3.34 -31.10
N LEU A 355 7.08 -4.34 -31.19
CA LEU A 355 7.39 -5.70 -30.72
C LEU A 355 8.51 -6.36 -31.53
N ALA A 356 8.64 -5.99 -32.81
CA ALA A 356 9.67 -6.58 -33.70
C ALA A 356 11.04 -5.93 -33.49
N LYS A 357 11.10 -4.60 -33.30
CA LYS A 357 12.35 -3.85 -33.17
C LYS A 357 12.79 -3.63 -31.73
N ARG A 358 11.84 -3.72 -30.79
CA ARG A 358 12.03 -3.43 -29.34
C ARG A 358 12.52 -2.01 -29.09
N ASP A 359 12.00 -1.06 -29.86
CA ASP A 359 12.28 0.36 -29.74
C ASP A 359 10.99 1.18 -29.69
N ILE A 360 11.09 2.38 -29.12
CA ILE A 360 9.99 3.33 -29.08
C ILE A 360 9.86 3.97 -30.47
N THR A 361 8.67 3.88 -31.04
CA THR A 361 8.39 4.35 -32.41
C THR A 361 7.55 5.62 -32.45
N TRP A 362 6.85 5.95 -31.36
CA TRP A 362 5.99 7.12 -31.27
C TRP A 362 5.67 7.46 -29.82
N THR A 363 5.68 8.75 -29.45
CA THR A 363 5.47 9.27 -28.10
C THR A 363 4.66 10.56 -28.15
N PRO A 364 3.32 10.51 -28.20
CA PRO A 364 2.49 11.69 -28.05
C PRO A 364 2.40 12.14 -26.59
N GLY A 365 2.40 13.46 -26.37
CA GLY A 365 1.98 14.05 -25.10
C GLY A 365 0.46 14.04 -24.97
N MET A 366 -0.03 13.97 -23.74
CA MET A 366 -1.44 14.01 -23.38
C MET A 366 -1.72 15.20 -22.45
N SER A 367 -2.95 15.72 -22.52
CA SER A 367 -3.39 16.80 -21.63
C SER A 367 -3.57 16.35 -20.18
N LEU A 368 -3.90 15.07 -19.96
CA LEU A 368 -4.09 14.44 -18.67
C LEU A 368 -3.29 13.13 -18.57
N PRO A 369 -2.90 12.70 -17.35
CA PRO A 369 -2.14 11.48 -17.17
C PRO A 369 -2.94 10.23 -17.62
N PRO A 370 -2.33 9.31 -18.38
CA PRO A 370 -2.97 8.06 -18.77
C PRO A 370 -3.11 7.11 -17.55
N THR A 371 -4.33 6.77 -17.16
CA THR A 371 -4.59 5.93 -15.98
C THR A 371 -4.96 4.49 -16.31
N SER A 372 -5.44 4.23 -17.51
CA SER A 372 -5.73 2.88 -18.01
C SER A 372 -5.57 2.79 -19.51
N LEU A 373 -5.22 1.61 -20.03
CA LEU A 373 -5.07 1.33 -21.45
C LEU A 373 -5.75 0.03 -21.82
N ALA A 374 -6.45 0.01 -22.96
CA ALA A 374 -6.98 -1.22 -23.55
C ALA A 374 -6.94 -1.16 -25.08
N TYR A 375 -6.47 -2.22 -25.73
CA TYR A 375 -6.53 -2.36 -27.18
C TYR A 375 -7.70 -3.23 -27.60
N GLY A 376 -8.49 -2.74 -28.52
CA GLY A 376 -9.57 -3.51 -29.15
C GLY A 376 -10.38 -2.65 -30.12
N ASN A 377 -11.13 -3.33 -30.97
CA ASN A 377 -11.94 -2.71 -32.01
C ASN A 377 -11.12 -1.72 -32.90
N GLY A 378 -9.85 -2.08 -33.20
CA GLY A 378 -8.94 -1.31 -34.05
C GLY A 378 -8.39 -0.03 -33.43
N SER A 379 -8.51 0.17 -32.12
CA SER A 379 -8.05 1.35 -31.40
C SER A 379 -7.43 1.01 -30.07
N VAL A 380 -6.52 1.87 -29.60
CA VAL A 380 -6.08 1.91 -28.20
C VAL A 380 -6.92 2.96 -27.48
N TRP A 381 -7.58 2.52 -26.42
CA TRP A 381 -8.41 3.35 -25.55
C TRP A 381 -7.63 3.72 -24.31
N VAL A 382 -7.67 4.96 -23.92
CA VAL A 382 -6.91 5.52 -22.80
C VAL A 382 -7.88 6.17 -21.82
N GLY A 383 -7.80 5.81 -20.54
CA GLY A 383 -8.46 6.56 -19.48
C GLY A 383 -7.60 7.76 -19.09
N GLU A 384 -8.19 8.95 -19.01
CA GLU A 384 -7.49 10.20 -18.75
C GLU A 384 -7.74 10.70 -17.32
N GLY A 385 -6.78 10.53 -16.45
CA GLY A 385 -6.78 11.09 -15.09
C GLY A 385 -8.04 10.80 -14.29
N PHE A 386 -8.46 11.76 -13.47
CA PHE A 386 -9.67 11.71 -12.65
C PHE A 386 -10.85 12.50 -13.24
N ALA A 387 -10.72 12.96 -14.49
CA ALA A 387 -11.75 13.79 -15.13
C ALA A 387 -12.96 12.97 -15.66
N GLY A 388 -12.86 11.64 -15.70
CA GLY A 388 -13.89 10.78 -16.30
C GLY A 388 -13.90 10.85 -17.83
N THR A 389 -12.79 11.29 -18.43
CA THR A 389 -12.59 11.39 -19.88
C THR A 389 -11.74 10.23 -20.40
N MET A 390 -11.80 10.01 -21.70
CA MET A 390 -11.00 9.04 -22.42
C MET A 390 -10.29 9.68 -23.59
N ALA A 391 -9.20 9.07 -24.02
CA ALA A 391 -8.64 9.30 -25.34
C ALA A 391 -8.72 8.03 -26.20
N ARG A 392 -8.65 8.22 -27.49
CA ARG A 392 -8.62 7.14 -28.49
C ARG A 392 -7.40 7.35 -29.40
N ILE A 393 -6.62 6.30 -29.57
CA ILE A 393 -5.51 6.26 -30.52
C ILE A 393 -5.84 5.27 -31.62
N ILE A 394 -5.66 5.69 -32.85
CA ILE A 394 -5.78 4.84 -34.04
C ILE A 394 -4.37 4.36 -34.43
N PRO A 395 -3.99 3.09 -34.17
CA PRO A 395 -2.62 2.62 -34.38
C PRO A 395 -2.11 2.73 -35.82
N ALA A 396 -3.01 2.65 -36.80
CA ALA A 396 -2.66 2.70 -38.23
C ALA A 396 -2.19 4.10 -38.69
N SER A 397 -2.72 5.17 -38.08
CA SER A 397 -2.39 6.56 -38.43
C SER A 397 -1.59 7.30 -37.37
N ASN A 398 -1.42 6.71 -36.18
CA ASN A 398 -0.93 7.42 -34.99
C ASN A 398 -1.76 8.67 -34.64
N GLU A 399 -3.06 8.62 -34.88
CA GLU A 399 -3.98 9.70 -34.56
C GLU A 399 -4.46 9.57 -33.12
N LEU A 400 -4.27 10.61 -32.31
CA LEU A 400 -4.72 10.74 -30.93
C LEU A 400 -5.90 11.71 -30.86
N VAL A 401 -7.01 11.30 -30.29
CA VAL A 401 -8.18 12.13 -29.98
C VAL A 401 -8.41 12.09 -28.49
N GLU A 402 -8.29 13.22 -27.81
CA GLU A 402 -8.47 13.37 -26.35
C GLU A 402 -9.84 13.98 -25.98
N GLY A 403 -10.15 13.97 -24.70
CA GLY A 403 -11.32 14.64 -24.15
C GLY A 403 -12.65 14.01 -24.55
N ILE A 404 -12.67 12.71 -24.78
CA ILE A 404 -13.90 11.96 -25.09
C ILE A 404 -14.68 11.73 -23.80
N TYR A 405 -15.93 12.23 -23.74
CA TYR A 405 -16.85 12.00 -22.62
C TYR A 405 -17.81 10.86 -22.96
N PRO A 406 -17.64 9.66 -22.38
CA PRO A 406 -18.57 8.57 -22.60
C PRO A 406 -19.95 8.90 -22.02
N ALA A 407 -21.01 8.55 -22.71
CA ALA A 407 -22.38 8.77 -22.23
C ALA A 407 -22.62 8.08 -20.86
N GLY A 408 -23.08 8.85 -19.88
CA GLY A 408 -23.39 8.34 -18.53
C GLY A 408 -22.22 8.33 -17.56
N VAL A 409 -21.02 8.74 -17.95
CA VAL A 409 -19.82 8.85 -17.08
C VAL A 409 -19.79 10.24 -16.47
N VAL A 410 -19.72 10.32 -15.14
CA VAL A 410 -19.62 11.57 -14.39
C VAL A 410 -18.38 11.48 -13.50
N GLY A 411 -17.28 12.10 -13.92
CA GLY A 411 -16.05 12.30 -13.13
C GLY A 411 -15.42 11.05 -12.52
N GLY A 412 -14.16 11.13 -12.18
CA GLY A 412 -13.41 10.07 -11.50
C GLY A 412 -12.53 9.24 -12.43
N GLN A 413 -11.63 8.48 -11.82
CA GLN A 413 -10.75 7.55 -12.53
C GLN A 413 -11.56 6.44 -13.19
N ILE A 414 -11.27 6.16 -14.47
CA ILE A 414 -11.93 5.10 -15.22
C ILE A 414 -10.96 3.98 -15.55
N ALA A 415 -11.45 2.74 -15.44
CA ALA A 415 -10.78 1.54 -15.95
C ALA A 415 -11.43 1.15 -17.28
N ILE A 416 -10.61 0.80 -18.27
CA ILE A 416 -11.10 0.47 -19.61
C ILE A 416 -10.67 -0.96 -19.97
N THR A 417 -11.59 -1.71 -20.54
CA THR A 417 -11.29 -2.98 -21.23
C THR A 417 -12.16 -3.13 -22.48
N THR A 418 -11.78 -4.02 -23.37
CA THR A 418 -12.47 -4.24 -24.64
C THR A 418 -12.86 -5.70 -24.82
N SER A 419 -13.96 -5.90 -25.54
CA SER A 419 -14.32 -7.19 -26.11
C SER A 419 -14.75 -7.00 -27.58
N PRO A 420 -14.89 -8.04 -28.39
CA PRO A 420 -15.32 -7.87 -29.77
C PRO A 420 -16.66 -7.11 -29.88
N GLY A 421 -16.61 -5.94 -30.49
CA GLY A 421 -17.76 -5.05 -30.69
C GLY A 421 -18.19 -4.23 -29.46
N ASP A 422 -17.48 -4.29 -28.32
CA ASP A 422 -17.83 -3.55 -27.13
C ASP A 422 -16.61 -2.89 -26.48
N LEU A 423 -16.87 -1.75 -25.81
CA LEU A 423 -15.95 -1.07 -24.93
C LEU A 423 -16.59 -1.06 -23.53
N TRP A 424 -15.85 -1.54 -22.54
CA TRP A 424 -16.29 -1.60 -21.16
C TRP A 424 -15.54 -0.57 -20.35
N VAL A 425 -16.29 0.26 -19.62
CA VAL A 425 -15.73 1.33 -18.78
C VAL A 425 -16.21 1.12 -17.35
N GLY A 426 -15.27 0.84 -16.47
CA GLY A 426 -15.50 0.79 -15.03
C GLY A 426 -15.36 2.19 -14.45
N LEU A 427 -16.33 2.63 -13.68
CA LEU A 427 -16.42 3.97 -13.10
C LEU A 427 -16.03 3.97 -11.63
N ALA A 428 -15.57 5.11 -11.14
CA ALA A 428 -15.21 5.29 -9.73
C ALA A 428 -16.38 5.05 -8.75
N ASN A 429 -17.64 5.18 -9.21
CA ASN A 429 -18.84 4.88 -8.44
C ASN A 429 -19.20 3.38 -8.40
N HIS A 430 -18.31 2.50 -8.87
CA HIS A 430 -18.47 1.05 -8.99
C HIS A 430 -19.45 0.57 -10.06
N ASP A 431 -19.91 1.44 -10.95
CA ASP A 431 -20.70 1.04 -12.11
C ASP A 431 -19.79 0.53 -13.24
N LEU A 432 -20.31 -0.42 -14.00
CA LEU A 432 -19.71 -0.91 -15.23
C LEU A 432 -20.60 -0.54 -16.41
N VAL A 433 -20.09 0.27 -17.31
CA VAL A 433 -20.81 0.75 -18.48
C VAL A 433 -20.29 0.04 -19.73
N ARG A 434 -21.22 -0.47 -20.52
CA ARG A 434 -20.93 -1.06 -21.84
C ARG A 434 -21.25 -0.05 -22.93
N LEU A 435 -20.26 0.27 -23.75
CA LEU A 435 -20.37 1.26 -24.83
C LEU A 435 -20.18 0.61 -26.20
N ASP A 436 -20.80 1.20 -27.19
CA ASP A 436 -20.48 0.93 -28.59
C ASP A 436 -19.19 1.66 -28.95
N PRO A 437 -18.13 0.98 -29.43
CA PRO A 437 -16.84 1.63 -29.67
C PRO A 437 -16.84 2.60 -30.85
N ALA A 438 -17.84 2.57 -31.72
CA ALA A 438 -17.94 3.50 -32.86
C ALA A 438 -18.74 4.75 -32.51
N SER A 439 -19.85 4.61 -31.79
CA SER A 439 -20.75 5.72 -31.44
C SER A 439 -20.57 6.26 -30.02
N LEU A 440 -19.89 5.50 -29.16
CA LEU A 440 -19.70 5.75 -27.72
C LEU A 440 -21.02 5.89 -26.93
N GLN A 441 -22.10 5.37 -27.50
CA GLN A 441 -23.39 5.29 -26.82
C GLN A 441 -23.46 4.05 -25.93
N GLN A 442 -24.13 4.18 -24.80
CA GLN A 442 -24.35 3.06 -23.90
C GLN A 442 -25.20 1.98 -24.55
N LYS A 443 -24.72 0.73 -24.50
CA LYS A 443 -25.50 -0.46 -24.85
C LYS A 443 -26.11 -1.00 -23.55
N GLY A 444 -27.41 -1.23 -23.56
CA GLY A 444 -28.19 -1.67 -22.42
C GLY A 444 -27.69 -2.94 -21.74
#